data_668fa8b7bc8048b2cdeb4b22bd54bfe9
#
_entry.id   668fa8b7bc8048b2cdeb4b22bd54bfe9
#
_cell.length_a   1.000
_cell.length_b   1.000
_cell.length_c   1.000
_cell.angle_alpha   90.00
_cell.angle_beta   90.00
_cell.angle_gamma   90.00
#
_symmetry.space_group_name_H-M   'P 1'
#
loop_
_entity.id
_entity.type
_entity.pdbx_description
1 polymer ?
#
loop_
_entity_poly.entity_id
_entity_poly.type
_entity_poly.pdbx_seq_one_letter_code
_entity_poly.pdbx_strand_id
1 'polypeptide(L)'
;MSTARTFAKASAGAAALGLAGIGAYAGAMWTRYGHADPERYPRDRLLDRFIPEPEVDEYHAMEVAAPAELTFATATQMDLMSSPPVKAIFGLRAIPSLLHGQPFRPGGSRGIVEETLAQGWGVLAEDPGREIVVGSYTQPWHEKVTFQALPPEAFAGFDEPGYVKIVWTLAAEPLGPSGSRFVTRTRVVTTDDEARKRFRRYWAPMSSGIILIRYLALPAVKREAERRAWATASTAPVTT
;
A
#
# COMPACT_ATOMS: atom_id res chain seq x y z
N MET A 1 -25.33 -34.01 21.55
CA MET A 1 -25.57 -32.57 21.85
C MET A 1 -24.37 -31.82 22.44
N SER A 2 -23.36 -32.50 22.99
CA SER A 2 -22.16 -31.87 23.64
C SER A 2 -21.19 -31.24 22.64
N THR A 3 -20.83 -31.90 21.53
CA THR A 3 -19.83 -31.44 20.54
C THR A 3 -20.23 -30.17 19.84
N ALA A 4 -21.50 -30.00 19.45
CA ALA A 4 -21.98 -28.78 18.79
C ALA A 4 -21.87 -27.53 19.68
N ARG A 5 -22.16 -27.70 20.98
CA ARG A 5 -21.99 -26.60 21.97
C ARG A 5 -20.53 -26.23 22.21
N THR A 6 -19.63 -27.20 22.16
CA THR A 6 -18.18 -26.95 22.31
C THR A 6 -17.63 -26.23 21.09
N PHE A 7 -18.02 -26.64 19.87
CA PHE A 7 -17.65 -25.94 18.63
C PHE A 7 -18.20 -24.50 18.59
N ALA A 8 -19.45 -24.28 19.00
CA ALA A 8 -20.05 -22.93 19.05
C ALA A 8 -19.33 -22.02 20.05
N LYS A 9 -18.90 -22.55 21.21
CA LYS A 9 -18.12 -21.78 22.19
C LYS A 9 -16.71 -21.49 21.71
N ALA A 10 -16.05 -22.43 21.04
CA ALA A 10 -14.72 -22.23 20.47
C ALA A 10 -14.72 -21.21 19.34
N SER A 11 -15.70 -21.26 18.44
CA SER A 11 -15.86 -20.26 17.36
C SER A 11 -16.24 -18.88 17.89
N ALA A 12 -17.09 -18.78 18.92
CA ALA A 12 -17.40 -17.51 19.57
C ALA A 12 -16.16 -16.92 20.31
N GLY A 13 -15.37 -17.77 20.96
CA GLY A 13 -14.11 -17.36 21.60
C GLY A 13 -13.07 -16.86 20.59
N ALA A 14 -12.89 -17.55 19.46
CA ALA A 14 -11.99 -17.13 18.39
C ALA A 14 -12.44 -15.80 17.75
N ALA A 15 -13.74 -15.63 17.53
CA ALA A 15 -14.29 -14.37 17.02
C ALA A 15 -14.09 -13.20 18.00
N ALA A 16 -14.31 -13.43 19.31
CA ALA A 16 -14.09 -12.42 20.34
C ALA A 16 -12.61 -12.01 20.45
N LEU A 17 -11.67 -12.95 20.36
CA LEU A 17 -10.22 -12.68 20.33
C LEU A 17 -9.83 -11.90 19.08
N GLY A 18 -10.38 -12.24 17.91
CA GLY A 18 -10.16 -11.50 16.67
C GLY A 18 -10.64 -10.04 16.77
N LEU A 19 -11.84 -9.81 17.30
CA LEU A 19 -12.39 -8.47 17.52
C LEU A 19 -11.58 -7.66 18.54
N ALA A 20 -11.14 -8.29 19.64
CA ALA A 20 -10.28 -7.65 20.62
C ALA A 20 -8.93 -7.27 20.04
N GLY A 21 -8.33 -8.12 19.19
CA GLY A 21 -7.09 -7.81 18.46
C GLY A 21 -7.24 -6.64 17.50
N ILE A 22 -8.33 -6.59 16.74
CA ILE A 22 -8.63 -5.47 15.84
C ILE A 22 -8.84 -4.18 16.64
N GLY A 23 -9.58 -4.24 17.77
CA GLY A 23 -9.79 -3.08 18.64
C GLY A 23 -8.50 -2.55 19.26
N ALA A 24 -7.62 -3.43 19.75
CA ALA A 24 -6.32 -3.06 20.30
C ALA A 24 -5.42 -2.44 19.22
N TYR A 25 -5.40 -3.02 18.01
CA TYR A 25 -4.68 -2.47 16.88
C TYR A 25 -5.21 -1.08 16.49
N ALA A 26 -6.53 -0.91 16.36
CA ALA A 26 -7.13 0.38 16.03
C ALA A 26 -6.81 1.44 17.11
N GLY A 27 -6.82 1.05 18.39
CA GLY A 27 -6.39 1.90 19.50
C GLY A 27 -4.93 2.32 19.39
N ALA A 28 -4.03 1.39 19.05
CA ALA A 28 -2.62 1.69 18.84
C ALA A 28 -2.41 2.63 17.64
N MET A 29 -3.12 2.41 16.53
CA MET A 29 -3.05 3.30 15.35
C MET A 29 -3.64 4.68 15.65
N TRP A 30 -4.70 4.74 16.46
CA TRP A 30 -5.26 6.01 16.93
C TRP A 30 -4.25 6.83 17.72
N THR A 31 -3.51 6.21 18.64
CA THR A 31 -2.51 6.92 19.46
C THR A 31 -1.26 7.30 18.66
N ARG A 32 -0.86 6.51 17.68
CA ARG A 32 0.31 6.76 16.82
C ARG A 32 0.05 7.77 15.72
N TYR A 33 -1.20 8.01 15.36
CA TYR A 33 -1.55 8.94 14.30
C TYR A 33 -1.05 10.37 14.61
N GLY A 34 -0.39 11.01 13.63
CA GLY A 34 0.18 12.35 13.78
C GLY A 34 1.51 12.40 14.57
N HIS A 35 2.07 11.24 14.93
CA HIS A 35 3.36 11.10 15.60
C HIS A 35 4.32 10.28 14.72
N ALA A 36 4.37 10.59 13.42
CA ALA A 36 5.36 10.02 12.54
C ALA A 36 6.75 10.49 12.99
N ASP A 37 7.65 9.54 13.23
CA ASP A 37 9.03 9.83 13.56
C ASP A 37 9.83 9.99 12.25
N PRO A 38 10.30 11.20 11.91
CA PRO A 38 10.99 11.44 10.65
C PRO A 38 12.36 10.76 10.58
N GLU A 39 12.92 10.34 11.71
CA GLU A 39 14.22 9.65 11.78
C GLU A 39 14.08 8.12 11.74
N ARG A 40 12.87 7.61 11.87
CA ARG A 40 12.60 6.17 11.92
C ARG A 40 12.98 5.42 10.65
N TYR A 41 12.87 6.08 9.50
CA TYR A 41 13.10 5.49 8.18
C TYR A 41 14.11 6.30 7.36
N PRO A 42 14.80 5.69 6.41
CA PRO A 42 15.69 6.42 5.52
C PRO A 42 14.99 7.60 4.85
N ARG A 43 15.72 8.69 4.64
CA ARG A 43 15.21 9.83 3.89
C ARG A 43 14.93 9.43 2.45
N ASP A 44 13.83 9.92 1.93
CA ASP A 44 13.40 9.71 0.55
C ASP A 44 13.25 11.08 -0.11
N ARG A 45 14.21 11.42 -0.97
CA ARG A 45 14.32 12.75 -1.57
C ARG A 45 13.15 13.07 -2.52
N LEU A 46 12.55 12.06 -3.15
CA LEU A 46 11.41 12.27 -4.04
C LEU A 46 10.14 12.50 -3.22
N LEU A 47 9.87 11.68 -2.18
CA LEU A 47 8.72 11.86 -1.30
C LEU A 47 8.80 13.14 -0.48
N ASP A 48 10.00 13.56 -0.03
CA ASP A 48 10.23 14.77 0.77
C ASP A 48 9.80 16.05 0.01
N ARG A 49 9.77 16.02 -1.33
CA ARG A 49 9.28 17.14 -2.15
C ARG A 49 7.78 17.37 -2.03
N PHE A 50 7.02 16.34 -1.71
CA PHE A 50 5.55 16.38 -1.73
C PHE A 50 4.92 16.35 -0.35
N ILE A 51 5.44 15.53 0.56
CA ILE A 51 5.01 15.46 1.96
C ILE A 51 6.26 15.32 2.84
N PRO A 52 6.93 16.44 3.19
CA PRO A 52 8.12 16.44 4.05
C PRO A 52 7.78 16.08 5.50
N GLU A 53 6.62 16.51 5.99
CA GLU A 53 6.14 16.29 7.37
C GLU A 53 4.85 15.47 7.37
N PRO A 54 4.94 14.15 7.28
CA PRO A 54 3.76 13.30 7.22
C PRO A 54 3.11 13.11 8.60
N GLU A 55 1.80 12.99 8.65
CA GLU A 55 1.04 12.50 9.81
C GLU A 55 1.04 10.98 9.90
N VAL A 56 1.17 10.32 8.77
CA VAL A 56 1.36 8.86 8.64
C VAL A 56 2.55 8.62 7.71
N ASP A 57 3.47 7.79 8.15
CA ASP A 57 4.62 7.34 7.37
C ASP A 57 4.76 5.81 7.54
N GLU A 58 4.36 5.07 6.51
CA GLU A 58 4.37 3.61 6.49
C GLU A 58 5.42 3.12 5.49
N TYR A 59 6.50 2.56 6.01
CA TYR A 59 7.63 2.06 5.24
C TYR A 59 7.71 0.54 5.33
N HIS A 60 7.88 -0.12 4.18
CA HIS A 60 8.10 -1.55 4.10
C HIS A 60 9.20 -1.82 3.07
N ALA A 61 10.15 -2.67 3.46
CA ALA A 61 11.25 -3.05 2.58
C ALA A 61 11.50 -4.56 2.65
N MET A 62 12.04 -5.11 1.57
CA MET A 62 12.39 -6.52 1.45
C MET A 62 13.59 -6.69 0.51
N GLU A 63 14.54 -7.52 0.90
CA GLU A 63 15.66 -7.89 0.03
C GLU A 63 15.22 -8.94 -0.99
N VAL A 64 15.66 -8.75 -2.23
CA VAL A 64 15.29 -9.54 -3.40
C VAL A 64 16.58 -9.98 -4.11
N ALA A 65 16.73 -11.28 -4.36
CA ALA A 65 17.87 -11.82 -5.11
C ALA A 65 17.65 -11.66 -6.63
N ALA A 66 17.47 -10.41 -7.05
CA ALA A 66 17.35 -10.00 -8.43
C ALA A 66 17.90 -8.56 -8.62
N PRO A 67 18.42 -8.19 -9.79
CA PRO A 67 18.85 -6.82 -10.09
C PRO A 67 17.73 -5.81 -9.85
N ALA A 68 18.09 -4.58 -9.44
CA ALA A 68 17.12 -3.54 -9.08
C ALA A 68 16.14 -3.21 -10.21
N GLU A 69 16.64 -3.06 -11.45
CA GLU A 69 15.80 -2.79 -12.61
C GLU A 69 14.75 -3.89 -12.85
N LEU A 70 15.15 -5.16 -12.73
CA LEU A 70 14.23 -6.29 -12.88
C LEU A 70 13.20 -6.35 -11.75
N THR A 71 13.62 -6.05 -10.53
CA THR A 71 12.73 -5.99 -9.37
C THR A 71 11.71 -4.87 -9.53
N PHE A 72 12.16 -3.67 -9.95
CA PHE A 72 11.29 -2.53 -10.21
C PHE A 72 10.28 -2.82 -11.32
N ALA A 73 10.75 -3.32 -12.48
CA ALA A 73 9.88 -3.69 -13.60
C ALA A 73 8.85 -4.76 -13.19
N THR A 74 9.27 -5.74 -12.37
CA THR A 74 8.36 -6.75 -11.85
C THR A 74 7.31 -6.13 -10.94
N ALA A 75 7.71 -5.26 -10.01
CA ALA A 75 6.80 -4.63 -9.06
C ALA A 75 5.75 -3.74 -9.74
N THR A 76 6.15 -2.95 -10.73
CA THR A 76 5.25 -2.03 -11.45
C THR A 76 4.26 -2.74 -12.36
N GLN A 77 4.68 -3.86 -12.97
CA GLN A 77 3.88 -4.62 -13.93
C GLN A 77 3.02 -5.71 -13.29
N MET A 78 3.29 -6.07 -12.03
CA MET A 78 2.61 -7.20 -11.41
C MET A 78 1.14 -6.89 -11.15
N ASP A 79 0.26 -7.78 -11.61
CA ASP A 79 -1.15 -7.80 -11.23
C ASP A 79 -1.30 -8.37 -9.82
N LEU A 80 -1.46 -7.49 -8.83
CA LEU A 80 -1.71 -7.90 -7.45
C LEU A 80 -3.03 -8.65 -7.28
N MET A 81 -4.00 -8.43 -8.17
CA MET A 81 -5.27 -9.13 -8.16
C MET A 81 -5.14 -10.59 -8.64
N SER A 82 -4.02 -10.98 -9.22
CA SER A 82 -3.73 -12.40 -9.50
C SER A 82 -3.48 -13.22 -8.23
N SER A 83 -3.14 -12.57 -7.11
CA SER A 83 -2.90 -13.21 -5.80
C SER A 83 -4.20 -13.50 -5.06
N PRO A 84 -4.56 -14.78 -4.77
CA PRO A 84 -5.79 -15.13 -4.07
C PRO A 84 -5.92 -14.48 -2.67
N PRO A 85 -4.87 -14.38 -1.83
CA PRO A 85 -4.96 -13.69 -0.55
C PRO A 85 -5.25 -12.19 -0.70
N VAL A 86 -4.65 -11.53 -1.69
CA VAL A 86 -4.91 -10.10 -1.97
C VAL A 86 -6.35 -9.91 -2.43
N LYS A 87 -6.84 -10.76 -3.34
CA LYS A 87 -8.27 -10.77 -3.74
C LYS A 87 -9.21 -10.90 -2.56
N ALA A 88 -8.91 -11.81 -1.62
CA ALA A 88 -9.75 -12.02 -0.44
C ALA A 88 -9.84 -10.76 0.43
N ILE A 89 -8.74 -10.03 0.64
CA ILE A 89 -8.74 -8.78 1.42
C ILE A 89 -9.54 -7.69 0.72
N PHE A 90 -9.33 -7.51 -0.58
CA PHE A 90 -10.12 -6.54 -1.36
C PHE A 90 -11.61 -6.92 -1.39
N GLY A 91 -11.93 -8.21 -1.48
CA GLY A 91 -13.28 -8.73 -1.36
C GLY A 91 -13.92 -8.41 -0.01
N LEU A 92 -13.21 -8.64 1.11
CA LEU A 92 -13.67 -8.29 2.45
C LEU A 92 -13.88 -6.78 2.60
N ARG A 93 -12.97 -5.96 2.05
CA ARG A 93 -13.10 -4.49 2.06
C ARG A 93 -14.29 -4.01 1.23
N ALA A 94 -14.68 -4.76 0.21
CA ALA A 94 -15.81 -4.42 -0.65
C ALA A 94 -17.17 -4.79 -0.04
N ILE A 95 -17.23 -5.59 1.04
CA ILE A 95 -18.49 -6.03 1.66
C ILE A 95 -19.42 -4.86 2.01
N PRO A 96 -18.97 -3.76 2.66
CA PRO A 96 -19.85 -2.62 2.91
C PRO A 96 -20.43 -2.03 1.62
N SER A 97 -19.63 -1.86 0.58
CA SER A 97 -20.06 -1.35 -0.73
C SER A 97 -21.05 -2.28 -1.41
N LEU A 98 -20.82 -3.60 -1.32
CA LEU A 98 -21.75 -4.62 -1.86
C LEU A 98 -23.08 -4.60 -1.14
N LEU A 99 -23.10 -4.42 0.18
CA LEU A 99 -24.33 -4.30 0.97
C LEU A 99 -25.14 -3.03 0.60
N HIS A 100 -24.48 -2.01 0.05
CA HIS A 100 -25.10 -0.80 -0.48
C HIS A 100 -25.36 -0.84 -2.00
N GLY A 101 -25.29 -2.04 -2.60
CA GLY A 101 -25.62 -2.24 -4.03
C GLY A 101 -24.55 -1.75 -5.01
N GLN A 102 -23.34 -1.44 -4.55
CA GLN A 102 -22.22 -1.03 -5.40
C GLN A 102 -21.47 -2.28 -5.89
N PRO A 103 -21.31 -2.49 -7.21
CA PRO A 103 -20.59 -3.64 -7.71
C PRO A 103 -19.10 -3.54 -7.36
N PHE A 104 -18.55 -4.58 -6.72
CA PHE A 104 -17.11 -4.75 -6.62
C PHE A 104 -16.56 -5.04 -8.03
N ARG A 105 -15.77 -4.13 -8.56
CA ARG A 105 -15.01 -4.32 -9.79
C ARG A 105 -13.57 -4.65 -9.38
N PRO A 106 -13.16 -5.92 -9.41
CA PRO A 106 -11.76 -6.26 -9.27
C PRO A 106 -10.99 -5.55 -10.38
N GLY A 107 -9.86 -4.96 -10.05
CA GLY A 107 -8.97 -4.31 -11.03
C GLY A 107 -8.67 -5.27 -12.19
N GLY A 108 -8.41 -4.70 -13.36
CA GLY A 108 -8.02 -5.47 -14.55
C GLY A 108 -6.65 -6.12 -14.40
N SER A 109 -6.21 -6.88 -15.41
CA SER A 109 -4.90 -7.51 -15.49
C SER A 109 -3.73 -6.52 -15.74
N ARG A 110 -3.94 -5.25 -15.42
CA ARG A 110 -2.95 -4.19 -15.52
C ARG A 110 -2.01 -4.22 -14.30
N GLY A 111 -0.78 -3.73 -14.49
CA GLY A 111 0.15 -3.57 -13.38
C GLY A 111 -0.39 -2.60 -12.31
N ILE A 112 0.12 -2.72 -11.08
CA ILE A 112 -0.36 -1.93 -9.94
C ILE A 112 -0.32 -0.42 -10.19
N VAL A 113 0.71 0.07 -10.89
CA VAL A 113 0.84 1.50 -11.20
C VAL A 113 -0.26 1.93 -12.15
N GLU A 114 -0.46 1.21 -13.26
CA GLU A 114 -1.47 1.55 -14.25
C GLU A 114 -2.89 1.50 -13.67
N GLU A 115 -3.18 0.50 -12.84
CA GLU A 115 -4.46 0.40 -12.13
C GLU A 115 -4.67 1.58 -11.17
N THR A 116 -3.62 2.01 -10.47
CA THR A 116 -3.66 3.17 -9.57
C THR A 116 -3.97 4.45 -10.35
N LEU A 117 -3.29 4.66 -11.47
CA LEU A 117 -3.53 5.84 -12.33
C LEU A 117 -4.95 5.84 -12.90
N ALA A 118 -5.49 4.66 -13.27
CA ALA A 118 -6.87 4.52 -13.73
C ALA A 118 -7.91 4.89 -12.66
N GLN A 119 -7.53 4.85 -11.37
CA GLN A 119 -8.38 5.25 -10.25
C GLN A 119 -8.33 6.76 -9.94
N GLY A 120 -7.58 7.56 -10.70
CA GLY A 120 -7.50 9.01 -10.53
C GLY A 120 -6.26 9.49 -9.78
N TRP A 121 -5.24 8.64 -9.60
CA TRP A 121 -3.93 9.05 -9.10
C TRP A 121 -3.07 9.64 -10.21
N GLY A 122 -2.08 10.44 -9.85
CA GLY A 122 -1.10 11.00 -10.79
C GLY A 122 0.33 10.60 -10.46
N VAL A 123 1.18 10.52 -11.48
CA VAL A 123 2.62 10.39 -11.28
C VAL A 123 3.16 11.76 -10.86
N LEU A 124 3.81 11.81 -9.71
CA LEU A 124 4.42 13.03 -9.16
C LEU A 124 5.92 13.12 -9.47
N ALA A 125 6.62 12.00 -9.42
CA ALA A 125 8.03 11.92 -9.77
C ALA A 125 8.39 10.51 -10.21
N GLU A 126 9.45 10.40 -11.00
CA GLU A 126 10.00 9.13 -11.44
C GLU A 126 11.53 9.22 -11.54
N ASP A 127 12.22 8.19 -11.05
CA ASP A 127 13.58 7.84 -11.41
C ASP A 127 13.50 6.58 -12.27
N PRO A 128 13.66 6.68 -13.60
CA PRO A 128 13.36 5.61 -14.52
C PRO A 128 14.10 4.30 -14.19
N GLY A 129 13.34 3.21 -14.09
CA GLY A 129 13.87 1.89 -13.77
C GLY A 129 14.20 1.67 -12.28
N ARG A 130 13.98 2.66 -11.41
CA ARG A 130 14.36 2.60 -9.99
C ARG A 130 13.25 2.96 -9.02
N GLU A 131 12.53 4.05 -9.28
CA GLU A 131 11.53 4.56 -8.37
C GLU A 131 10.41 5.29 -9.11
N ILE A 132 9.18 5.11 -8.66
CA ILE A 132 8.03 5.90 -9.06
C ILE A 132 7.27 6.38 -7.83
N VAL A 133 6.92 7.66 -7.82
CA VAL A 133 6.09 8.31 -6.80
C VAL A 133 4.76 8.69 -7.42
N VAL A 134 3.69 8.19 -6.85
CA VAL A 134 2.33 8.57 -7.26
C VAL A 134 1.62 9.24 -6.10
N GLY A 135 0.74 10.18 -6.43
CA GLY A 135 0.00 10.92 -5.43
C GLY A 135 -1.42 11.25 -5.83
N SER A 136 -2.24 11.48 -4.83
CA SER A 136 -3.63 11.90 -4.99
C SER A 136 -4.08 12.67 -3.76
N TYR A 137 -5.04 13.57 -3.94
CA TYR A 137 -5.81 14.10 -2.83
C TYR A 137 -7.23 13.55 -2.86
N THR A 138 -7.84 13.38 -1.67
CA THR A 138 -9.10 12.66 -1.54
C THR A 138 -9.77 12.96 -0.20
N GLN A 139 -11.01 12.50 -0.08
CA GLN A 139 -11.80 12.49 1.17
C GLN A 139 -12.23 11.04 1.46
N PRO A 140 -11.37 10.19 2.04
CA PRO A 140 -11.60 8.74 2.12
C PRO A 140 -12.68 8.32 3.14
N TRP A 141 -13.21 9.25 3.92
CA TRP A 141 -14.32 9.03 4.85
C TRP A 141 -15.71 9.17 4.20
N HIS A 142 -15.77 9.56 2.94
CA HIS A 142 -17.03 9.59 2.19
C HIS A 142 -17.41 8.20 1.68
N GLU A 143 -18.70 7.96 1.52
CA GLU A 143 -19.21 6.69 1.00
C GLU A 143 -18.66 6.40 -0.41
N LYS A 144 -18.63 7.41 -1.28
CA LYS A 144 -18.00 7.35 -2.58
C LYS A 144 -16.65 8.05 -2.55
N VAL A 145 -15.59 7.29 -2.37
CA VAL A 145 -14.22 7.82 -2.40
C VAL A 145 -13.83 8.14 -3.85
N THR A 146 -13.37 9.36 -4.07
CA THR A 146 -12.83 9.81 -5.36
C THR A 146 -11.38 10.25 -5.13
N PHE A 147 -10.46 9.68 -5.91
CA PHE A 147 -9.08 10.12 -5.96
C PHE A 147 -8.90 11.13 -7.07
N GLN A 148 -8.11 12.17 -6.81
CA GLN A 148 -7.89 13.25 -7.76
C GLN A 148 -6.41 13.57 -7.87
N ALA A 149 -5.90 13.55 -9.10
CA ALA A 149 -4.53 13.89 -9.40
C ALA A 149 -4.35 15.41 -9.52
N LEU A 150 -3.15 15.87 -9.21
CA LEU A 150 -2.67 17.23 -9.53
C LEU A 150 -1.29 17.11 -10.20
N PRO A 151 -0.92 18.09 -11.03
CA PRO A 151 0.46 18.24 -11.46
C PRO A 151 1.42 18.32 -10.25
N PRO A 152 2.67 17.84 -10.35
CA PRO A 152 3.59 17.77 -9.21
C PRO A 152 3.76 19.08 -8.45
N GLU A 153 3.87 20.20 -9.17
CA GLU A 153 4.05 21.53 -8.58
C GLU A 153 2.80 21.97 -7.80
N ALA A 154 1.62 21.72 -8.35
CA ALA A 154 0.35 22.02 -7.69
C ALA A 154 0.11 21.10 -6.50
N PHE A 155 0.50 19.82 -6.59
CA PHE A 155 0.32 18.86 -5.50
C PHE A 155 1.15 19.23 -4.25
N ALA A 156 2.39 19.68 -4.44
CA ALA A 156 3.25 20.08 -3.33
C ALA A 156 2.61 21.22 -2.51
N GLY A 157 2.09 22.24 -3.18
CA GLY A 157 1.47 23.41 -2.55
C GLY A 157 -0.03 23.27 -2.24
N PHE A 158 -0.65 22.13 -2.50
CA PHE A 158 -2.10 21.95 -2.29
C PHE A 158 -2.46 21.96 -0.80
N ASP A 159 -3.33 22.88 -0.40
CA ASP A 159 -3.78 23.13 0.96
C ASP A 159 -5.30 23.43 1.07
N GLU A 160 -6.08 23.15 0.02
CA GLU A 160 -7.53 23.32 0.06
C GLU A 160 -8.13 22.58 1.25
N PRO A 161 -8.93 23.24 2.12
CA PRO A 161 -9.44 22.64 3.35
C PRO A 161 -10.33 21.41 3.10
N GLY A 162 -10.28 20.46 4.02
CA GLY A 162 -11.17 19.28 4.01
C GLY A 162 -10.64 18.08 3.26
N TYR A 163 -9.37 18.06 2.87
CA TYR A 163 -8.78 16.96 2.11
C TYR A 163 -7.63 16.24 2.82
N VAL A 164 -7.28 15.10 2.26
CA VAL A 164 -6.08 14.31 2.59
C VAL A 164 -5.23 14.21 1.36
N LYS A 165 -3.94 14.53 1.48
CA LYS A 165 -2.91 14.24 0.48
C LYS A 165 -2.28 12.89 0.80
N ILE A 166 -2.19 12.03 -0.17
CA ILE A 166 -1.59 10.71 -0.05
C ILE A 166 -0.56 10.56 -1.16
N VAL A 167 0.65 10.18 -0.80
CA VAL A 167 1.68 9.76 -1.76
C VAL A 167 2.16 8.37 -1.41
N TRP A 168 2.48 7.56 -2.40
CA TRP A 168 3.16 6.31 -2.19
C TRP A 168 4.18 6.06 -3.29
N THR A 169 5.21 5.27 -2.96
CA THR A 169 6.29 4.92 -3.87
C THR A 169 6.47 3.42 -3.99
N LEU A 170 6.94 3.00 -5.15
CA LEU A 170 7.63 1.74 -5.38
C LEU A 170 9.05 2.06 -5.79
N ALA A 171 10.02 1.47 -5.10
CA ALA A 171 11.43 1.65 -5.42
C ALA A 171 12.18 0.32 -5.34
N ALA A 172 13.26 0.21 -6.11
CA ALA A 172 14.19 -0.89 -6.04
C ALA A 172 15.62 -0.33 -5.96
N GLU A 173 16.19 -0.41 -4.78
CA GLU A 173 17.56 0.04 -4.49
C GLU A 173 18.56 -1.09 -4.80
N PRO A 174 19.65 -0.85 -5.54
CA PRO A 174 20.63 -1.89 -5.83
C PRO A 174 21.42 -2.28 -4.57
N LEU A 175 21.53 -3.58 -4.31
CA LEU A 175 22.40 -4.19 -3.30
C LEU A 175 23.55 -4.98 -3.97
N GLY A 176 23.99 -4.52 -5.14
CA GLY A 176 24.97 -5.18 -5.96
C GLY A 176 24.38 -5.62 -7.32
N PRO A 177 25.14 -6.35 -8.13
CA PRO A 177 24.72 -6.65 -9.51
C PRO A 177 23.55 -7.65 -9.60
N SER A 178 23.35 -8.50 -8.59
CA SER A 178 22.33 -9.56 -8.56
C SER A 178 21.35 -9.45 -7.40
N GLY A 179 21.40 -8.34 -6.64
CA GLY A 179 20.54 -8.11 -5.49
C GLY A 179 19.95 -6.72 -5.45
N SER A 180 18.78 -6.59 -4.86
CA SER A 180 18.11 -5.31 -4.64
C SER A 180 17.32 -5.29 -3.34
N ARG A 181 17.02 -4.09 -2.86
CA ARG A 181 16.04 -3.84 -1.82
C ARG A 181 14.79 -3.25 -2.46
N PHE A 182 13.72 -4.01 -2.45
CA PHE A 182 12.41 -3.52 -2.87
C PHE A 182 11.78 -2.75 -1.72
N VAL A 183 11.35 -1.52 -1.99
CA VAL A 183 10.78 -0.59 -1.01
C VAL A 183 9.42 -0.12 -1.48
N THR A 184 8.47 -0.04 -0.57
CA THR A 184 7.23 0.73 -0.73
C THR A 184 7.01 1.60 0.51
N ARG A 185 6.70 2.86 0.30
CA ARG A 185 6.44 3.82 1.37
C ARG A 185 5.18 4.60 1.05
N THR A 186 4.38 4.89 2.06
CA THR A 186 3.23 5.78 1.93
C THR A 186 3.30 6.85 2.97
N ARG A 187 3.14 8.09 2.53
CA ARG A 187 3.00 9.24 3.41
C ARG A 187 1.64 9.88 3.23
N VAL A 188 1.11 10.37 4.33
CA VAL A 188 -0.19 11.03 4.36
C VAL A 188 -0.09 12.30 5.20
N VAL A 189 -0.73 13.36 4.73
CA VAL A 189 -0.94 14.59 5.47
C VAL A 189 -2.33 15.13 5.16
N THR A 190 -2.99 15.70 6.16
CA THR A 190 -4.28 16.37 6.01
C THR A 190 -4.09 17.86 5.80
N THR A 191 -5.03 18.50 5.12
CA THR A 191 -4.95 19.93 4.77
C THR A 191 -5.45 20.85 5.88
N ASP A 192 -6.21 20.31 6.85
CA ASP A 192 -6.71 21.07 8.00
C ASP A 192 -7.05 20.16 9.20
N ASP A 193 -7.33 20.77 10.35
CA ASP A 193 -7.64 20.07 11.60
C ASP A 193 -8.94 19.26 11.53
N GLU A 194 -9.93 19.67 10.76
CA GLU A 194 -11.18 18.93 10.62
C GLU A 194 -10.99 17.67 9.75
N ALA A 195 -10.28 17.81 8.64
CA ALA A 195 -9.82 16.68 7.83
C ALA A 195 -8.99 15.70 8.68
N ARG A 196 -8.10 16.22 9.55
CA ARG A 196 -7.28 15.44 10.48
C ARG A 196 -8.12 14.60 11.42
N LYS A 197 -9.15 15.17 12.03
CA LYS A 197 -10.07 14.45 12.93
C LYS A 197 -10.83 13.34 12.17
N ARG A 198 -11.33 13.65 10.97
CA ARG A 198 -12.07 12.69 10.13
C ARG A 198 -11.16 11.57 9.65
N PHE A 199 -9.98 11.92 9.14
CA PHE A 199 -9.02 10.93 8.66
C PHE A 199 -8.51 10.02 9.77
N ARG A 200 -8.23 10.53 10.96
CA ARG A 200 -7.84 9.71 12.12
C ARG A 200 -8.89 8.65 12.44
N ARG A 201 -10.19 9.01 12.41
CA ARG A 201 -11.29 8.05 12.63
C ARG A 201 -11.36 6.98 11.53
N TYR A 202 -11.10 7.37 10.30
CA TYR A 202 -11.03 6.46 9.15
C TYR A 202 -9.79 5.57 9.22
N TRP A 203 -8.62 6.15 9.45
CA TRP A 203 -7.32 5.47 9.40
C TRP A 203 -7.18 4.40 10.48
N ALA A 204 -7.59 4.67 11.71
CA ALA A 204 -7.41 3.77 12.83
C ALA A 204 -7.91 2.33 12.55
N PRO A 205 -9.13 2.09 12.05
CA PRO A 205 -9.58 0.75 11.67
C PRO A 205 -9.08 0.30 10.30
N MET A 206 -8.93 1.22 9.31
CA MET A 206 -8.64 0.86 7.93
C MET A 206 -7.16 0.54 7.66
N SER A 207 -6.24 1.07 8.46
CA SER A 207 -4.81 0.87 8.32
C SER A 207 -4.39 -0.60 8.38
N SER A 208 -5.07 -1.42 9.18
CA SER A 208 -4.81 -2.86 9.29
C SER A 208 -4.91 -3.59 7.94
N GLY A 209 -5.94 -3.28 7.16
CA GLY A 209 -6.13 -3.87 5.83
C GLY A 209 -5.07 -3.41 4.83
N ILE A 210 -4.69 -2.14 4.90
CA ILE A 210 -3.66 -1.56 4.00
C ILE A 210 -2.29 -2.19 4.29
N ILE A 211 -1.93 -2.32 5.56
CA ILE A 211 -0.67 -2.94 5.99
C ILE A 211 -0.64 -4.42 5.62
N LEU A 212 -1.74 -5.15 5.86
CA LEU A 212 -1.84 -6.56 5.52
C LEU A 212 -1.69 -6.81 4.01
N ILE A 213 -2.27 -5.97 3.15
CA ILE A 213 -2.06 -6.06 1.70
C ILE A 213 -0.57 -6.00 1.35
N ARG A 214 0.19 -5.11 1.99
CA ARG A 214 1.63 -4.99 1.76
C ARG A 214 2.39 -6.23 2.19
N TYR A 215 2.11 -6.75 3.38
CA TYR A 215 2.74 -8.00 3.85
C TYR A 215 2.49 -9.19 2.93
N LEU A 216 1.40 -9.20 2.18
CA LEU A 216 1.09 -10.24 1.20
C LEU A 216 1.66 -9.94 -0.19
N ALA A 217 1.70 -8.67 -0.57
CA ALA A 217 2.16 -8.24 -1.89
C ALA A 217 3.70 -8.29 -2.03
N LEU A 218 4.44 -7.83 -1.02
CA LEU A 218 5.90 -7.80 -1.09
C LEU A 218 6.52 -9.18 -1.37
N PRO A 219 6.16 -10.25 -0.64
CA PRO A 219 6.69 -11.60 -0.93
C PRO A 219 6.31 -12.10 -2.32
N ALA A 220 5.19 -11.65 -2.88
CA ALA A 220 4.79 -12.03 -4.23
C ALA A 220 5.69 -11.37 -5.29
N VAL A 221 5.98 -10.08 -5.14
CA VAL A 221 6.95 -9.36 -5.99
C VAL A 221 8.32 -10.04 -5.90
N LYS A 222 8.80 -10.31 -4.68
CA LYS A 222 10.09 -10.99 -4.46
C LYS A 222 10.17 -12.30 -5.24
N ARG A 223 9.22 -13.22 -5.01
CA ARG A 223 9.22 -14.53 -5.68
C ARG A 223 9.22 -14.40 -7.20
N GLU A 224 8.44 -13.50 -7.73
CA GLU A 224 8.35 -13.32 -9.19
C GLU A 224 9.62 -12.70 -9.77
N ALA A 225 10.22 -11.71 -9.13
CA ALA A 225 11.47 -11.10 -9.57
C ALA A 225 12.63 -12.11 -9.53
N GLU A 226 12.74 -12.87 -8.45
CA GLU A 226 13.77 -13.92 -8.30
C GLU A 226 13.58 -15.04 -9.34
N ARG A 227 12.36 -15.45 -9.62
CA ARG A 227 12.05 -16.43 -10.68
C ARG A 227 12.49 -15.93 -12.05
N ARG A 228 12.20 -14.66 -12.38
CA ARG A 228 12.62 -14.02 -13.65
C ARG A 228 14.13 -13.91 -13.74
N ALA A 229 14.80 -13.50 -12.66
CA ALA A 229 16.26 -13.41 -12.63
C ALA A 229 16.92 -14.77 -12.88
N TRP A 230 16.42 -15.83 -12.23
CA TRP A 230 16.92 -17.19 -12.44
C TRP A 230 16.72 -17.68 -13.87
N ALA A 231 15.57 -17.43 -14.49
CA ALA A 231 15.28 -17.82 -15.87
C ALA A 231 16.24 -17.12 -16.85
N THR A 232 16.53 -15.82 -16.63
CA THR A 232 17.46 -15.06 -17.46
C THR A 232 18.90 -15.58 -17.32
N ALA A 233 19.34 -15.90 -16.12
CA ALA A 233 20.68 -16.45 -15.86
C ALA A 233 20.85 -17.83 -16.49
N SER A 234 19.81 -18.67 -16.50
CA SER A 234 19.84 -20.01 -17.08
C SER A 234 19.83 -20.03 -18.61
N THR A 235 19.44 -18.96 -19.26
CA THR A 235 19.41 -18.81 -20.72
C THR A 235 20.66 -18.10 -21.29
N ALA A 236 21.52 -17.56 -20.42
CA ALA A 236 22.78 -16.96 -20.86
C ALA A 236 23.72 -18.05 -21.43
N PRO A 237 24.26 -17.88 -22.66
CA PRO A 237 25.20 -18.85 -23.22
C PRO A 237 26.45 -18.92 -22.32
N VAL A 238 26.87 -20.14 -22.02
CA VAL A 238 28.16 -20.38 -21.34
C VAL A 238 29.24 -19.95 -22.31
N THR A 239 29.79 -18.76 -22.11
CA THR A 239 30.98 -18.30 -22.87
C THR A 239 32.17 -19.10 -22.32
N THR A 240 32.57 -20.11 -23.07
CA THR A 240 33.84 -20.85 -22.94
C THR A 240 35.00 -20.07 -23.52
#